data_54d1bb85c78cabe5c5994162d371ad74
#
_entry.id   54d1bb85c78cabe5c5994162d371ad74
#
_cell.length_a   1.000
_cell.length_b   1.000
_cell.length_c   1.000
_cell.angle_alpha   90.00
_cell.angle_beta   90.00
_cell.angle_gamma   90.00
#
_symmetry.space_group_name_H-M   'P 1'
#
loop_
_entity.id
_entity.type
_entity.pdbx_description
1 polymer ?
#
loop_
_entity_poly.entity_id
_entity_poly.type
_entity_poly.pdbx_seq_one_letter_code
_entity_poly.pdbx_strand_id
1 'polypeptide(L)'
;LPPPPPPPATTDYSQAIPGADAIVLVVPLFVNDETWEPDFGWMENATKSLAEYLTPGTLISYETTLPVGTTRNRWKPMIEEISGLSEGKDFHLVFSPERVLTGRVFADLRRYPKLVGGLNDEGTAKGIDFYQQVLDFDDRDDLPRANGVWDMGTAEAAEMAKLAETTYRDVNIGLANQFGKYAAANGIDVYKVIDACNSQPYSHIHRPGIAVGGHCIPVYPRLYLWTDPDATIVRTAREANMTMPQYCVDQAASVLGDLSGKKIVVLGASYRGKVKETAFSGVFPTVDILAKAGADVSVHDPMFTDEELGKFGFKAYHIGDPVDGALLQADHPEYAELTPADLPGIKVLVDGRHVVDPAVWGDVEVIVVGDGEA
;
A
#
# COMPACT_ATOMS: atom_id res chain seq x y z
N LEU A 1 -2.47 8.91 -38.30
CA LEU A 1 -1.63 10.02 -37.91
C LEU A 1 -0.60 9.50 -36.90
N PRO A 2 0.69 9.90 -36.98
CA PRO A 2 1.63 9.59 -35.91
C PRO A 2 1.10 10.19 -34.58
N PRO A 3 1.39 9.55 -33.42
CA PRO A 3 1.01 10.13 -32.15
C PRO A 3 1.60 11.55 -32.03
N PRO A 4 0.89 12.49 -31.41
CA PRO A 4 1.44 13.82 -31.16
C PRO A 4 2.75 13.71 -30.36
N PRO A 5 3.71 14.61 -30.56
CA PRO A 5 4.91 14.61 -29.77
C PRO A 5 4.53 14.75 -28.28
N PRO A 6 5.27 14.12 -27.36
CA PRO A 6 5.01 14.29 -25.93
C PRO A 6 5.09 15.79 -25.59
N PRO A 7 4.26 16.26 -24.64
CA PRO A 7 4.32 17.65 -24.20
C PRO A 7 5.73 17.98 -23.69
N PRO A 8 6.21 19.22 -23.90
CA PRO A 8 7.53 19.62 -23.42
C PRO A 8 7.58 19.52 -21.87
N ALA A 9 8.61 18.84 -21.35
CA ALA A 9 8.85 18.78 -19.92
C ALA A 9 9.70 20.01 -19.51
N THR A 10 9.29 20.67 -18.41
CA THR A 10 10.03 21.77 -17.81
C THR A 10 9.94 21.69 -16.29
N THR A 11 10.97 22.19 -15.59
CA THR A 11 10.96 22.41 -14.14
C THR A 11 10.59 23.85 -13.78
N ASP A 12 10.32 24.68 -14.78
CA ASP A 12 9.99 26.10 -14.64
C ASP A 12 8.46 26.29 -14.65
N TYR A 13 7.87 26.54 -13.50
CA TYR A 13 6.44 26.77 -13.34
C TYR A 13 5.96 28.02 -14.10
N SER A 14 6.82 29.03 -14.26
CA SER A 14 6.48 30.25 -15.01
C SER A 14 6.21 29.98 -16.50
N GLN A 15 6.73 28.88 -17.03
CA GLN A 15 6.49 28.43 -18.40
C GLN A 15 5.36 27.41 -18.52
N ALA A 16 5.14 26.60 -17.47
CA ALA A 16 4.19 25.49 -17.52
C ALA A 16 2.75 25.91 -17.14
N ILE A 17 2.61 26.81 -16.17
CA ILE A 17 1.31 27.11 -15.55
C ILE A 17 0.48 28.14 -16.33
N PRO A 18 1.04 29.27 -16.84
CA PRO A 18 0.23 30.28 -17.52
C PRO A 18 -0.50 29.72 -18.74
N GLY A 19 -1.82 29.90 -18.75
CA GLY A 19 -2.68 29.46 -19.86
C GLY A 19 -2.98 27.96 -19.89
N ALA A 20 -2.65 27.21 -18.87
CA ALA A 20 -3.07 25.82 -18.74
C ALA A 20 -4.58 25.75 -18.45
N ASP A 21 -5.32 24.95 -19.23
CA ASP A 21 -6.74 24.69 -18.99
C ASP A 21 -6.95 23.82 -17.75
N ALA A 22 -6.05 22.85 -17.53
CA ALA A 22 -6.08 21.96 -16.37
C ALA A 22 -4.67 21.66 -15.85
N ILE A 23 -4.54 21.59 -14.52
CA ILE A 23 -3.32 21.22 -13.80
C ILE A 23 -3.63 20.04 -12.90
N VAL A 24 -2.89 18.93 -13.06
CA VAL A 24 -3.03 17.73 -12.23
C VAL A 24 -1.81 17.60 -11.31
N LEU A 25 -2.06 17.57 -10.00
CA LEU A 25 -1.01 17.40 -8.98
C LEU A 25 -0.95 15.95 -8.50
N VAL A 26 0.22 15.34 -8.68
CA VAL A 26 0.52 13.96 -8.28
C VAL A 26 1.73 13.88 -7.34
N VAL A 27 2.05 14.99 -6.68
CA VAL A 27 3.17 15.09 -5.72
C VAL A 27 2.89 14.18 -4.52
N PRO A 28 3.87 13.36 -4.08
CA PRO A 28 3.65 12.43 -2.98
C PRO A 28 3.40 13.12 -1.64
N LEU A 29 2.55 12.49 -0.82
CA LEU A 29 2.34 12.84 0.57
C LEU A 29 2.93 11.72 1.45
N PHE A 30 3.88 12.07 2.30
CA PHE A 30 4.48 11.15 3.25
C PHE A 30 3.81 11.23 4.61
N VAL A 31 4.03 10.21 5.42
CA VAL A 31 3.54 10.14 6.80
C VAL A 31 4.73 9.83 7.69
N ASN A 32 4.86 10.55 8.79
CA ASN A 32 5.85 10.23 9.82
C ASN A 32 5.53 8.86 10.44
N ASP A 33 6.53 7.98 10.51
CA ASP A 33 6.33 6.60 10.96
C ASP A 33 6.04 6.48 12.46
N GLU A 34 6.49 7.44 13.26
CA GLU A 34 6.31 7.43 14.72
C GLU A 34 5.04 8.17 15.15
N THR A 35 4.81 9.38 14.60
CA THR A 35 3.67 10.24 15.01
C THR A 35 2.42 10.02 14.16
N TRP A 36 2.56 9.40 12.99
CA TRP A 36 1.54 9.22 11.97
C TRP A 36 1.01 10.54 11.36
N GLU A 37 1.74 11.62 11.54
CA GLU A 37 1.39 12.93 10.99
C GLU A 37 1.74 13.02 9.50
N PRO A 38 0.86 13.59 8.66
CA PRO A 38 1.15 13.84 7.25
C PRO A 38 2.22 14.92 7.08
N ASP A 39 3.23 14.68 6.24
CA ASP A 39 4.18 15.69 5.81
C ASP A 39 3.70 16.36 4.50
N PHE A 40 3.13 17.53 4.62
CA PHE A 40 2.64 18.31 3.49
C PHE A 40 3.71 19.12 2.75
N GLY A 41 4.96 19.13 3.21
CA GLY A 41 5.99 20.06 2.74
C GLY A 41 6.18 20.07 1.23
N TRP A 42 6.27 18.91 0.60
CA TRP A 42 6.44 18.79 -0.85
C TRP A 42 5.22 19.30 -1.63
N MET A 43 4.03 18.94 -1.18
CA MET A 43 2.79 19.33 -1.83
C MET A 43 2.49 20.82 -1.62
N GLU A 44 2.82 21.37 -0.46
CA GLU A 44 2.78 22.82 -0.22
C GLU A 44 3.69 23.59 -1.19
N ASN A 45 4.92 23.13 -1.36
CA ASN A 45 5.86 23.77 -2.28
C ASN A 45 5.33 23.74 -3.71
N ALA A 46 4.80 22.61 -4.17
CA ALA A 46 4.20 22.51 -5.50
C ALA A 46 2.96 23.41 -5.64
N THR A 47 2.08 23.43 -4.61
CA THR A 47 0.89 24.28 -4.58
C THR A 47 1.26 25.77 -4.60
N LYS A 48 2.26 26.19 -3.82
CA LYS A 48 2.76 27.59 -3.84
C LYS A 48 3.30 27.97 -5.22
N SER A 49 4.15 27.10 -5.79
CA SER A 49 4.77 27.35 -7.08
C SER A 49 3.75 27.45 -8.23
N LEU A 50 2.70 26.63 -8.21
CA LEU A 50 1.64 26.76 -9.22
C LEU A 50 0.80 28.03 -9.01
N ALA A 51 0.49 28.40 -7.75
CA ALA A 51 -0.38 29.51 -7.41
C ALA A 51 0.23 30.88 -7.82
N GLU A 52 1.57 31.01 -7.80
CA GLU A 52 2.28 32.21 -8.25
C GLU A 52 2.02 32.56 -9.72
N TYR A 53 1.74 31.56 -10.56
CA TYR A 53 1.57 31.74 -12.02
C TYR A 53 0.16 31.35 -12.50
N LEU A 54 -0.77 31.09 -11.57
CA LEU A 54 -2.13 30.66 -11.90
C LEU A 54 -2.87 31.75 -12.71
N THR A 55 -3.58 31.31 -13.74
CA THR A 55 -4.39 32.19 -14.59
C THR A 55 -5.89 31.89 -14.42
N PRO A 56 -6.78 32.87 -14.62
CA PRO A 56 -8.20 32.63 -14.55
C PRO A 56 -8.68 31.59 -15.57
N GLY A 57 -9.64 30.75 -15.18
CA GLY A 57 -10.22 29.68 -16.01
C GLY A 57 -9.66 28.29 -15.73
N THR A 58 -8.54 28.17 -15.04
CA THR A 58 -7.83 26.92 -14.81
C THR A 58 -8.61 25.98 -13.87
N LEU A 59 -8.67 24.68 -14.22
CA LEU A 59 -9.06 23.60 -13.34
C LEU A 59 -7.80 23.06 -12.65
N ILE A 60 -7.84 22.90 -11.32
CA ILE A 60 -6.76 22.25 -10.54
C ILE A 60 -7.30 20.96 -9.95
N SER A 61 -6.68 19.83 -10.24
CA SER A 61 -7.04 18.53 -9.70
C SER A 61 -5.92 17.94 -8.86
N TYR A 62 -6.19 17.64 -7.60
CA TYR A 62 -5.31 16.84 -6.74
C TYR A 62 -5.66 15.36 -6.88
N GLU A 63 -4.67 14.52 -7.19
CA GLU A 63 -4.87 13.07 -7.31
C GLU A 63 -4.19 12.26 -6.18
N THR A 64 -3.16 12.81 -5.58
CA THR A 64 -2.50 12.19 -4.42
C THR A 64 -3.48 12.05 -3.26
N THR A 65 -3.50 10.89 -2.62
CA THR A 65 -4.39 10.63 -1.47
C THR A 65 -4.15 11.62 -0.34
N LEU A 66 -5.22 12.22 0.15
CA LEU A 66 -5.23 13.27 1.16
C LEU A 66 -6.11 12.89 2.36
N PRO A 67 -5.81 13.42 3.56
CA PRO A 67 -6.78 13.46 4.65
C PRO A 67 -8.03 14.25 4.26
N VAL A 68 -9.20 13.83 4.78
CA VAL A 68 -10.49 14.47 4.46
C VAL A 68 -10.48 15.94 4.82
N GLY A 69 -10.96 16.77 3.91
CA GLY A 69 -11.05 18.22 4.05
C GLY A 69 -9.78 18.99 3.67
N THR A 70 -8.70 18.30 3.27
CA THR A 70 -7.44 18.96 2.90
C THR A 70 -7.60 19.89 1.71
N THR A 71 -8.32 19.47 0.67
CA THR A 71 -8.54 20.26 -0.54
C THR A 71 -9.21 21.60 -0.21
N ARG A 72 -10.26 21.60 0.62
CA ARG A 72 -11.00 22.80 0.99
C ARG A 72 -10.27 23.65 2.02
N ASN A 73 -9.72 23.02 3.06
CA ASN A 73 -9.29 23.76 4.25
C ASN A 73 -7.80 24.13 4.20
N ARG A 74 -7.01 23.51 3.32
CA ARG A 74 -5.58 23.78 3.18
C ARG A 74 -5.21 24.33 1.81
N TRP A 75 -5.58 23.66 0.72
CA TRP A 75 -5.14 24.07 -0.63
C TRP A 75 -5.89 25.28 -1.14
N LYS A 76 -7.22 25.33 -0.98
CA LYS A 76 -8.01 26.50 -1.39
C LYS A 76 -7.47 27.80 -0.81
N PRO A 77 -7.37 28.01 0.51
CA PRO A 77 -6.92 29.29 1.07
C PRO A 77 -5.49 29.64 0.65
N MET A 78 -4.59 28.64 0.55
CA MET A 78 -3.22 28.87 0.10
C MET A 78 -3.16 29.38 -1.33
N ILE A 79 -3.93 28.78 -2.25
CA ILE A 79 -3.97 29.20 -3.66
C ILE A 79 -4.58 30.60 -3.77
N GLU A 80 -5.68 30.88 -3.08
CA GLU A 80 -6.34 32.18 -3.08
C GLU A 80 -5.43 33.29 -2.54
N GLU A 81 -4.70 33.04 -1.44
CA GLU A 81 -3.77 33.99 -0.84
C GLU A 81 -2.61 34.36 -1.79
N ILE A 82 -2.03 33.36 -2.48
CA ILE A 82 -0.84 33.58 -3.33
C ILE A 82 -1.24 34.15 -4.68
N SER A 83 -2.27 33.60 -5.32
CA SER A 83 -2.67 34.00 -6.67
C SER A 83 -3.50 35.31 -6.69
N GLY A 84 -4.18 35.63 -5.59
CA GLY A 84 -5.18 36.70 -5.55
C GLY A 84 -6.49 36.36 -6.29
N LEU A 85 -6.63 35.12 -6.80
CA LEU A 85 -7.82 34.62 -7.48
C LEU A 85 -8.76 33.94 -6.50
N SER A 86 -10.04 33.81 -6.86
CA SER A 86 -11.07 33.21 -6.02
C SER A 86 -11.54 31.87 -6.60
N GLU A 87 -11.53 30.81 -5.78
CA GLU A 87 -12.09 29.52 -6.14
C GLU A 87 -13.60 29.59 -6.38
N GLY A 88 -14.08 28.93 -7.42
CA GLY A 88 -15.47 28.94 -7.83
C GLY A 88 -15.86 30.13 -8.73
N LYS A 89 -14.93 31.07 -8.95
CA LYS A 89 -15.12 32.21 -9.83
C LYS A 89 -14.01 32.32 -10.87
N ASP A 90 -12.75 32.37 -10.40
CA ASP A 90 -11.59 32.60 -11.26
C ASP A 90 -10.87 31.29 -11.58
N PHE A 91 -10.94 30.29 -10.72
CA PHE A 91 -10.43 28.93 -10.95
C PHE A 91 -11.33 27.90 -10.24
N HIS A 92 -11.14 26.61 -10.55
CA HIS A 92 -11.86 25.54 -9.88
C HIS A 92 -10.90 24.50 -9.31
N LEU A 93 -11.26 23.97 -8.14
CA LEU A 93 -10.48 23.00 -7.41
C LEU A 93 -11.27 21.71 -7.22
N VAL A 94 -10.68 20.58 -7.64
CA VAL A 94 -11.27 19.25 -7.47
C VAL A 94 -10.27 18.30 -6.84
N PHE A 95 -10.80 17.27 -6.19
CA PHE A 95 -10.05 16.09 -5.78
C PHE A 95 -10.50 14.88 -6.59
N SER A 96 -9.53 14.14 -7.13
CA SER A 96 -9.79 12.97 -7.96
C SER A 96 -8.75 11.88 -7.68
N PRO A 97 -8.97 11.01 -6.68
CA PRO A 97 -7.96 10.08 -6.21
C PRO A 97 -7.49 9.10 -7.29
N GLU A 98 -6.18 8.82 -7.33
CA GLU A 98 -5.66 7.75 -8.16
C GLU A 98 -5.85 6.39 -7.50
N ARG A 99 -6.26 5.37 -8.28
CA ARG A 99 -6.67 4.04 -7.79
C ARG A 99 -5.94 2.89 -8.49
N VAL A 100 -4.88 3.18 -9.24
CA VAL A 100 -4.13 2.18 -10.02
C VAL A 100 -3.09 1.42 -9.20
N LEU A 101 -2.67 0.26 -9.71
CA LEU A 101 -1.58 -0.54 -9.17
C LEU A 101 -0.34 -0.44 -10.07
N THR A 102 0.84 -0.37 -9.44
CA THR A 102 2.12 -0.44 -10.14
C THR A 102 2.18 -1.71 -11.03
N GLY A 103 2.59 -1.52 -12.28
CA GLY A 103 2.64 -2.57 -13.30
C GLY A 103 1.33 -2.80 -14.06
N ARG A 104 0.22 -2.15 -13.66
CA ARG A 104 -1.09 -2.29 -14.31
C ARG A 104 -1.77 -0.95 -14.61
N VAL A 105 -1.04 0.15 -14.52
CA VAL A 105 -1.58 1.53 -14.56
C VAL A 105 -2.59 1.74 -15.69
N PHE A 106 -2.21 1.48 -16.94
CA PHE A 106 -3.08 1.72 -18.10
C PHE A 106 -4.33 0.81 -18.15
N ALA A 107 -4.21 -0.42 -17.67
CA ALA A 107 -5.36 -1.32 -17.59
C ALA A 107 -6.33 -0.86 -16.48
N ASP A 108 -5.80 -0.45 -15.34
CA ASP A 108 -6.61 -0.03 -14.20
C ASP A 108 -7.28 1.33 -14.43
N LEU A 109 -6.63 2.27 -15.14
CA LEU A 109 -7.22 3.55 -15.57
C LEU A 109 -8.47 3.36 -16.45
N ARG A 110 -8.50 2.31 -17.27
CA ARG A 110 -9.66 1.98 -18.10
C ARG A 110 -10.74 1.22 -17.35
N ARG A 111 -10.34 0.40 -16.37
CA ARG A 111 -11.25 -0.53 -15.67
C ARG A 111 -11.92 0.07 -14.45
N TYR A 112 -11.29 1.03 -13.78
CA TYR A 112 -11.86 1.61 -12.57
C TYR A 112 -12.54 2.95 -12.86
N PRO A 113 -13.71 3.20 -12.26
CA PRO A 113 -14.32 4.53 -12.34
C PRO A 113 -13.36 5.59 -11.80
N LYS A 114 -13.21 6.69 -12.50
CA LYS A 114 -12.51 7.87 -12.01
C LYS A 114 -13.45 8.67 -11.11
N LEU A 115 -13.07 8.85 -9.84
CA LEU A 115 -13.88 9.58 -8.87
C LEU A 115 -13.53 11.06 -8.94
N VAL A 116 -14.53 11.94 -8.94
CA VAL A 116 -14.31 13.40 -8.95
C VAL A 116 -15.24 14.07 -7.96
N GLY A 117 -14.68 14.91 -7.10
CA GLY A 117 -15.43 15.78 -6.21
C GLY A 117 -14.83 17.18 -6.18
N GLY A 118 -15.63 18.19 -6.38
CA GLY A 118 -15.22 19.60 -6.36
C GLY A 118 -15.55 20.31 -5.05
N LEU A 119 -15.14 21.58 -4.96
CA LEU A 119 -15.52 22.44 -3.85
C LEU A 119 -16.90 23.08 -4.05
N ASN A 120 -17.42 23.01 -5.29
CA ASN A 120 -18.76 23.43 -5.71
C ASN A 120 -19.21 22.65 -6.94
N ASP A 121 -20.47 22.77 -7.33
CA ASP A 121 -21.08 22.01 -8.44
C ASP A 121 -20.40 22.32 -9.79
N GLU A 122 -20.03 23.57 -10.04
CA GLU A 122 -19.37 23.97 -11.30
C GLU A 122 -17.97 23.34 -11.40
N GLY A 123 -17.19 23.38 -10.31
CA GLY A 123 -15.89 22.72 -10.24
C GLY A 123 -15.99 21.21 -10.44
N THR A 124 -16.97 20.56 -9.82
CA THR A 124 -17.24 19.13 -10.02
C THR A 124 -17.55 18.82 -11.49
N ALA A 125 -18.45 19.61 -12.11
CA ALA A 125 -18.81 19.43 -13.52
C ALA A 125 -17.61 19.60 -14.46
N LYS A 126 -16.75 20.60 -14.24
CA LYS A 126 -15.52 20.81 -15.02
C LYS A 126 -14.52 19.67 -14.84
N GLY A 127 -14.37 19.16 -13.62
CA GLY A 127 -13.52 17.99 -13.35
C GLY A 127 -14.01 16.74 -14.06
N ILE A 128 -15.33 16.49 -14.06
CA ILE A 128 -15.95 15.36 -14.78
C ILE A 128 -15.71 15.50 -16.27
N ASP A 129 -15.98 16.67 -16.86
CA ASP A 129 -15.76 16.93 -18.28
C ASP A 129 -14.29 16.73 -18.68
N PHE A 130 -13.34 17.22 -17.88
CA PHE A 130 -11.91 17.01 -18.10
C PHE A 130 -11.55 15.53 -18.16
N TYR A 131 -11.92 14.73 -17.15
CA TYR A 131 -11.57 13.32 -17.10
C TYR A 131 -12.30 12.48 -18.14
N GLN A 132 -13.50 12.87 -18.56
CA GLN A 132 -14.20 12.23 -19.69
C GLN A 132 -13.49 12.45 -21.03
N GLN A 133 -12.78 13.57 -21.20
CA GLN A 133 -12.03 13.87 -22.40
C GLN A 133 -10.67 13.19 -22.48
N VAL A 134 -10.03 12.95 -21.33
CA VAL A 134 -8.63 12.45 -21.28
C VAL A 134 -8.51 10.96 -20.97
N LEU A 135 -9.59 10.31 -20.52
CA LEU A 135 -9.60 8.89 -20.16
C LEU A 135 -10.59 8.10 -20.99
N ASP A 136 -10.20 6.90 -21.39
CA ASP A 136 -11.09 5.90 -21.96
C ASP A 136 -11.52 4.91 -20.89
N PHE A 137 -12.76 4.42 -20.95
CA PHE A 137 -13.30 3.47 -19.99
C PHE A 137 -13.82 2.21 -20.68
N ASP A 138 -13.48 1.05 -20.14
CA ASP A 138 -14.00 -0.24 -20.59
C ASP A 138 -15.42 -0.46 -20.05
N ASP A 139 -16.29 -1.13 -20.82
CA ASP A 139 -17.61 -1.53 -20.36
C ASP A 139 -17.49 -2.55 -19.20
N ARG A 140 -18.31 -2.38 -18.16
CA ARG A 140 -18.31 -3.25 -16.97
C ARG A 140 -19.72 -3.45 -16.42
N ASP A 141 -20.20 -4.69 -16.49
CA ASP A 141 -21.53 -5.09 -16.02
C ASP A 141 -21.57 -5.40 -14.51
N ASP A 142 -20.41 -5.52 -13.87
CA ASP A 142 -20.26 -5.85 -12.45
C ASP A 142 -20.30 -4.63 -11.52
N LEU A 143 -20.41 -3.42 -12.08
CA LEU A 143 -20.48 -2.18 -11.31
C LEU A 143 -21.94 -1.78 -11.04
N PRO A 144 -22.21 -1.08 -9.91
CA PRO A 144 -23.57 -0.61 -9.58
C PRO A 144 -24.11 0.46 -10.53
N ARG A 145 -23.25 1.07 -11.36
CA ARG A 145 -23.55 2.02 -12.43
C ARG A 145 -22.48 1.93 -13.51
N ALA A 146 -22.76 2.47 -14.73
CA ALA A 146 -21.81 2.44 -15.84
C ALA A 146 -20.41 2.91 -15.43
N ASN A 147 -19.39 2.25 -15.97
CA ASN A 147 -18.01 2.68 -15.82
C ASN A 147 -17.81 4.05 -16.48
N GLY A 148 -16.90 4.86 -15.94
CA GLY A 148 -16.69 6.21 -16.41
C GLY A 148 -16.23 7.13 -15.28
N VAL A 149 -16.48 8.42 -15.43
CA VAL A 149 -16.22 9.40 -14.35
C VAL A 149 -17.41 9.44 -13.42
N TRP A 150 -17.16 9.22 -12.14
CA TRP A 150 -18.19 9.20 -11.11
C TRP A 150 -18.16 10.48 -10.29
N ASP A 151 -19.30 11.18 -10.31
CA ASP A 151 -19.55 12.32 -9.46
C ASP A 151 -19.65 11.89 -7.99
N MET A 152 -18.78 12.47 -7.15
CA MET A 152 -18.75 12.27 -5.70
C MET A 152 -19.43 13.43 -4.95
N GLY A 153 -19.92 14.45 -5.64
CA GLY A 153 -20.53 15.66 -5.09
C GLY A 153 -19.50 16.63 -4.50
N THR A 154 -18.69 16.19 -3.56
CA THR A 154 -17.72 17.04 -2.86
C THR A 154 -16.30 16.46 -2.88
N ALA A 155 -15.30 17.34 -2.75
CA ALA A 155 -13.91 16.92 -2.61
C ALA A 155 -13.73 16.00 -1.38
N GLU A 156 -14.39 16.31 -0.28
CA GLU A 156 -14.35 15.52 0.96
C GLU A 156 -14.88 14.09 0.75
N ALA A 157 -15.95 13.94 -0.05
CA ALA A 157 -16.48 12.61 -0.36
C ALA A 157 -15.50 11.78 -1.22
N ALA A 158 -14.82 12.43 -2.17
CA ALA A 158 -13.80 11.78 -2.99
C ALA A 158 -12.53 11.42 -2.16
N GLU A 159 -12.08 12.31 -1.27
CA GLU A 159 -10.99 12.06 -0.30
C GLU A 159 -11.35 10.87 0.60
N MET A 160 -12.56 10.89 1.18
CA MET A 160 -13.05 9.81 2.06
C MET A 160 -13.16 8.48 1.32
N ALA A 161 -13.63 8.46 0.08
CA ALA A 161 -13.76 7.22 -0.69
C ALA A 161 -12.42 6.50 -0.85
N LYS A 162 -11.34 7.25 -1.11
CA LYS A 162 -9.99 6.69 -1.21
C LYS A 162 -9.47 6.14 0.11
N LEU A 163 -9.67 6.86 1.20
CA LEU A 163 -9.29 6.41 2.53
C LEU A 163 -10.12 5.19 2.97
N ALA A 164 -11.43 5.19 2.70
CA ALA A 164 -12.32 4.11 3.09
C ALA A 164 -11.94 2.78 2.41
N GLU A 165 -11.68 2.77 1.09
CA GLU A 165 -11.33 1.53 0.39
C GLU A 165 -10.03 0.89 0.88
N THR A 166 -9.06 1.70 1.29
CA THR A 166 -7.77 1.20 1.79
C THR A 166 -7.84 0.83 3.26
N THR A 167 -8.56 1.62 4.07
CA THR A 167 -8.83 1.32 5.47
C THR A 167 -9.65 0.04 5.62
N TYR A 168 -10.65 -0.18 4.75
CA TYR A 168 -11.39 -1.45 4.71
C TYR A 168 -10.44 -2.65 4.54
N ARG A 169 -9.48 -2.56 3.62
CA ARG A 169 -8.52 -3.67 3.41
C ARG A 169 -7.63 -3.89 4.62
N ASP A 170 -7.12 -2.82 5.24
CA ASP A 170 -6.27 -2.94 6.43
C ASP A 170 -7.03 -3.55 7.62
N VAL A 171 -8.26 -3.10 7.88
CA VAL A 171 -9.13 -3.64 8.92
C VAL A 171 -9.47 -5.11 8.66
N ASN A 172 -9.77 -5.46 7.43
CA ASN A 172 -10.10 -6.83 7.04
C ASN A 172 -8.89 -7.77 7.17
N ILE A 173 -7.68 -7.30 6.83
CA ILE A 173 -6.44 -8.07 7.06
C ILE A 173 -6.18 -8.21 8.57
N GLY A 174 -6.38 -7.17 9.37
CA GLY A 174 -6.24 -7.24 10.83
C GLY A 174 -7.19 -8.27 11.45
N LEU A 175 -8.42 -8.33 10.97
CA LEU A 175 -9.39 -9.34 11.38
C LEU A 175 -8.95 -10.74 10.94
N ALA A 176 -8.46 -10.91 9.70
CA ALA A 176 -7.94 -12.19 9.22
C ALA A 176 -6.73 -12.65 10.03
N ASN A 177 -5.82 -11.76 10.39
CA ASN A 177 -4.68 -12.05 11.28
C ASN A 177 -5.13 -12.49 12.68
N GLN A 178 -6.15 -11.85 13.23
CA GLN A 178 -6.77 -12.26 14.50
C GLN A 178 -7.35 -13.68 14.41
N PHE A 179 -8.09 -13.99 13.35
CA PHE A 179 -8.63 -15.32 13.10
C PHE A 179 -7.52 -16.36 12.89
N GLY A 180 -6.44 -16.00 12.16
CA GLY A 180 -5.30 -16.88 11.95
C GLY A 180 -4.61 -17.26 13.24
N LYS A 181 -4.34 -16.29 14.14
CA LYS A 181 -3.76 -16.57 15.47
C LYS A 181 -4.66 -17.49 16.32
N TYR A 182 -5.97 -17.24 16.31
CA TYR A 182 -6.91 -18.07 17.05
C TYR A 182 -7.00 -19.49 16.47
N ALA A 183 -7.05 -19.61 15.16
CA ALA A 183 -7.15 -20.88 14.46
C ALA A 183 -5.90 -21.75 14.71
N ALA A 184 -4.72 -21.19 14.55
CA ALA A 184 -3.45 -21.86 14.85
C ALA A 184 -3.39 -22.39 16.29
N ALA A 185 -3.80 -21.58 17.28
CA ALA A 185 -3.83 -21.99 18.69
C ALA A 185 -4.84 -23.10 19.02
N ASN A 186 -5.79 -23.40 18.12
CA ASN A 186 -6.85 -24.38 18.31
C ASN A 186 -6.82 -25.54 17.30
N GLY A 187 -5.74 -25.70 16.53
CA GLY A 187 -5.63 -26.76 15.53
C GLY A 187 -6.64 -26.63 14.38
N ILE A 188 -6.93 -25.40 13.95
CA ILE A 188 -7.92 -25.08 12.90
C ILE A 188 -7.20 -24.45 11.72
N ASP A 189 -7.42 -24.97 10.52
CA ASP A 189 -6.99 -24.33 9.27
C ASP A 189 -7.89 -23.13 8.95
N VAL A 190 -7.35 -21.91 9.13
CA VAL A 190 -8.09 -20.67 8.88
C VAL A 190 -8.44 -20.49 7.40
N TYR A 191 -7.65 -21.04 6.48
CA TYR A 191 -7.88 -20.88 5.05
C TYR A 191 -9.16 -21.60 4.61
N LYS A 192 -9.39 -22.84 5.12
CA LYS A 192 -10.66 -23.56 4.94
C LYS A 192 -11.84 -22.79 5.53
N VAL A 193 -11.66 -22.16 6.70
CA VAL A 193 -12.70 -21.33 7.33
C VAL A 193 -13.00 -20.10 6.48
N ILE A 194 -11.97 -19.38 6.01
CA ILE A 194 -12.12 -18.19 5.16
C ILE A 194 -12.82 -18.55 3.85
N ASP A 195 -12.41 -19.63 3.18
CA ASP A 195 -13.01 -20.07 1.92
C ASP A 195 -14.50 -20.44 2.12
N ALA A 196 -14.83 -21.10 3.23
CA ALA A 196 -16.22 -21.40 3.60
C ALA A 196 -17.02 -20.11 3.86
N CYS A 197 -16.47 -19.16 4.60
CA CYS A 197 -17.13 -17.86 4.84
C CYS A 197 -17.35 -17.07 3.56
N ASN A 198 -16.36 -17.04 2.67
CA ASN A 198 -16.41 -16.30 1.41
C ASN A 198 -17.24 -16.99 0.31
N SER A 199 -17.73 -18.21 0.55
CA SER A 199 -18.62 -18.91 -0.37
C SER A 199 -20.03 -18.29 -0.46
N GLN A 200 -20.37 -17.37 0.42
CA GLN A 200 -21.61 -16.61 0.42
C GLN A 200 -21.34 -15.10 0.16
N PRO A 201 -22.32 -14.34 -0.38
CA PRO A 201 -22.04 -13.01 -0.95
C PRO A 201 -21.78 -11.88 0.06
N TYR A 202 -21.96 -12.13 1.36
CA TYR A 202 -21.85 -11.07 2.39
C TYR A 202 -20.51 -11.05 3.12
N SER A 203 -19.61 -12.00 2.85
CA SER A 203 -18.28 -12.06 3.44
C SER A 203 -17.20 -11.96 2.38
N HIS A 204 -16.18 -11.16 2.66
CA HIS A 204 -14.97 -10.99 1.84
C HIS A 204 -13.75 -10.90 2.76
N ILE A 205 -13.54 -11.96 3.55
CA ILE A 205 -12.43 -12.04 4.52
C ILE A 205 -11.12 -12.21 3.76
N HIS A 206 -10.14 -11.36 4.05
CA HIS A 206 -8.79 -11.47 3.52
C HIS A 206 -8.04 -12.63 4.18
N ARG A 207 -6.81 -12.89 3.70
CA ARG A 207 -5.95 -13.93 4.26
C ARG A 207 -4.99 -13.33 5.28
N PRO A 208 -4.63 -14.06 6.36
CA PRO A 208 -3.61 -13.63 7.30
C PRO A 208 -2.22 -13.65 6.65
N GLY A 209 -1.26 -12.96 7.28
CA GLY A 209 0.11 -12.96 6.81
C GLY A 209 1.06 -12.23 7.76
N ILE A 210 2.37 -12.35 7.49
CA ILE A 210 3.43 -11.81 8.34
C ILE A 210 3.43 -10.29 8.45
N ALA A 211 2.99 -9.57 7.40
CA ALA A 211 2.95 -8.12 7.41
C ALA A 211 2.04 -7.55 6.32
N VAL A 212 1.70 -6.28 6.47
CA VAL A 212 1.02 -5.47 5.44
C VAL A 212 1.98 -4.40 4.97
N GLY A 213 2.41 -4.48 3.72
CA GLY A 213 3.35 -3.55 3.09
C GLY A 213 2.75 -2.78 1.91
N GLY A 214 3.60 -2.00 1.25
CA GLY A 214 3.23 -1.13 0.12
C GLY A 214 2.86 0.28 0.55
N HIS A 215 2.76 1.19 -0.42
CA HIS A 215 2.55 2.62 -0.16
C HIS A 215 1.14 2.97 0.34
N CYS A 216 0.13 2.15 0.08
CA CYS A 216 -1.27 2.51 0.32
C CYS A 216 -1.79 2.00 1.66
N ILE A 217 -1.83 0.65 1.84
CA ILE A 217 -2.53 0.05 2.98
C ILE A 217 -1.88 0.40 4.33
N PRO A 218 -0.55 0.42 4.51
CA PRO A 218 0.04 0.82 5.80
C PRO A 218 -0.10 2.32 6.12
N VAL A 219 -0.28 3.17 5.09
CA VAL A 219 -0.21 4.63 5.19
C VAL A 219 -1.59 5.28 5.33
N TYR A 220 -2.54 4.92 4.45
CA TYR A 220 -3.80 5.66 4.36
C TYR A 220 -4.74 5.52 5.57
N PRO A 221 -4.76 4.39 6.31
CA PRO A 221 -5.43 4.36 7.61
C PRO A 221 -4.87 5.34 8.63
N ARG A 222 -3.56 5.67 8.55
CA ARG A 222 -2.94 6.71 9.40
C ARG A 222 -3.42 8.11 9.02
N LEU A 223 -3.60 8.39 7.71
CA LEU A 223 -4.22 9.63 7.23
C LEU A 223 -5.68 9.76 7.68
N TYR A 224 -6.42 8.65 7.70
CA TYR A 224 -7.77 8.62 8.27
C TYR A 224 -7.75 8.94 9.76
N LEU A 225 -6.90 8.26 10.53
CA LEU A 225 -6.75 8.46 11.98
C LEU A 225 -6.26 9.86 12.36
N TRP A 226 -5.55 10.55 11.46
CA TRP A 226 -5.13 11.93 11.68
C TRP A 226 -6.32 12.89 11.73
N THR A 227 -7.36 12.66 10.92
CA THR A 227 -8.60 13.44 10.91
C THR A 227 -9.68 12.90 11.86
N ASP A 228 -9.62 11.63 12.22
CA ASP A 228 -10.53 10.95 13.15
C ASP A 228 -9.74 10.16 14.20
N PRO A 229 -9.13 10.84 15.19
CA PRO A 229 -8.29 10.20 16.20
C PRO A 229 -9.05 9.22 17.11
N ASP A 230 -10.38 9.29 17.15
CA ASP A 230 -11.24 8.44 17.96
C ASP A 230 -11.71 7.16 17.22
N ALA A 231 -11.26 6.94 15.99
CA ALA A 231 -11.58 5.76 15.18
C ALA A 231 -10.93 4.48 15.73
N THR A 232 -11.48 3.91 16.78
CA THR A 232 -10.93 2.76 17.54
C THR A 232 -10.75 1.52 16.66
N ILE A 233 -11.70 1.20 15.79
CA ILE A 233 -11.63 0.00 14.92
C ILE A 233 -10.40 0.08 13.99
N VAL A 234 -10.19 1.23 13.35
CA VAL A 234 -9.08 1.45 12.42
C VAL A 234 -7.75 1.37 13.16
N ARG A 235 -7.63 2.04 14.31
CA ARG A 235 -6.43 2.01 15.14
C ARG A 235 -6.07 0.60 15.59
N THR A 236 -7.02 -0.11 16.19
CA THR A 236 -6.80 -1.46 16.70
C THR A 236 -6.41 -2.44 15.59
N ALA A 237 -7.06 -2.34 14.42
CA ALA A 237 -6.70 -3.19 13.28
C ALA A 237 -5.29 -2.90 12.76
N ARG A 238 -4.91 -1.61 12.65
CA ARG A 238 -3.56 -1.22 12.23
C ARG A 238 -2.50 -1.73 13.22
N GLU A 239 -2.74 -1.57 14.51
CA GLU A 239 -1.87 -2.08 15.57
C GLU A 239 -1.77 -3.61 15.51
N ALA A 240 -2.88 -4.33 15.33
CA ALA A 240 -2.89 -5.78 15.18
C ALA A 240 -2.02 -6.24 14.01
N ASN A 241 -2.11 -5.57 12.85
CA ASN A 241 -1.27 -5.87 11.68
C ASN A 241 0.22 -5.65 11.98
N MET A 242 0.58 -4.62 12.74
CA MET A 242 1.96 -4.31 13.11
C MET A 242 2.58 -5.34 14.07
N THR A 243 1.77 -6.16 14.76
CA THR A 243 2.26 -7.23 15.64
C THR A 243 2.64 -8.52 14.93
N MET A 244 2.29 -8.67 13.64
CA MET A 244 2.47 -9.94 12.94
C MET A 244 3.92 -10.34 12.69
N PRO A 245 4.88 -9.43 12.41
CA PRO A 245 6.29 -9.81 12.35
C PRO A 245 6.79 -10.43 13.65
N GLN A 246 6.44 -9.86 14.81
CA GLN A 246 6.79 -10.43 16.11
C GLN A 246 6.17 -11.82 16.29
N TYR A 247 4.90 -11.97 15.97
CA TYR A 247 4.23 -13.28 16.04
C TYR A 247 4.97 -14.34 15.21
N CYS A 248 5.40 -14.03 13.99
CA CYS A 248 6.14 -14.98 13.16
C CYS A 248 7.54 -15.31 13.72
N VAL A 249 8.23 -14.32 14.32
CA VAL A 249 9.50 -14.57 15.00
C VAL A 249 9.29 -15.45 16.24
N ASP A 250 8.23 -15.23 17.02
CA ASP A 250 7.88 -16.07 18.18
C ASP A 250 7.58 -17.52 17.75
N GLN A 251 6.95 -17.73 16.59
CA GLN A 251 6.75 -19.07 16.03
C GLN A 251 8.10 -19.75 15.70
N ALA A 252 9.05 -19.05 15.07
CA ALA A 252 10.38 -19.61 14.85
C ALA A 252 11.10 -19.91 16.17
N ALA A 253 10.98 -19.05 17.17
CA ALA A 253 11.57 -19.24 18.49
C ALA A 253 10.94 -20.42 19.24
N SER A 254 9.67 -20.74 19.03
CA SER A 254 9.02 -21.89 19.68
C SER A 254 9.68 -23.22 19.30
N VAL A 255 10.27 -23.31 18.09
CA VAL A 255 11.00 -24.49 17.60
C VAL A 255 12.50 -24.42 17.91
N LEU A 256 13.13 -23.25 17.69
CA LEU A 256 14.57 -23.09 17.81
C LEU A 256 15.05 -22.80 19.25
N GLY A 257 14.15 -22.41 20.16
CA GLY A 257 14.47 -21.93 21.48
C GLY A 257 15.08 -20.52 21.43
N ASP A 258 16.18 -20.32 22.16
CA ASP A 258 16.95 -19.07 22.12
C ASP A 258 17.50 -18.81 20.71
N LEU A 259 17.17 -17.66 20.17
CA LEU A 259 17.61 -17.24 18.83
C LEU A 259 19.03 -16.67 18.81
N SER A 260 19.67 -16.46 19.96
CA SER A 260 21.01 -15.90 20.04
C SER A 260 22.02 -16.75 19.24
N GLY A 261 22.69 -16.13 18.27
CA GLY A 261 23.65 -16.78 17.39
C GLY A 261 23.05 -17.75 16.34
N LYS A 262 21.72 -17.91 16.28
CA LYS A 262 21.05 -18.71 15.24
C LYS A 262 21.12 -17.97 13.90
N LYS A 263 21.40 -18.72 12.85
CA LYS A 263 21.37 -18.18 11.48
C LYS A 263 19.94 -18.23 10.94
N ILE A 264 19.36 -17.06 10.75
CA ILE A 264 17.98 -16.93 10.25
C ILE A 264 17.99 -16.19 8.93
N VAL A 265 17.31 -16.72 7.92
CA VAL A 265 17.08 -16.02 6.66
C VAL A 265 15.65 -15.49 6.59
N VAL A 266 15.49 -14.23 6.17
CA VAL A 266 14.20 -13.68 5.75
C VAL A 266 14.12 -13.78 4.23
N LEU A 267 13.15 -14.54 3.74
CA LEU A 267 12.90 -14.76 2.31
C LEU A 267 11.92 -13.71 1.78
N GLY A 268 12.46 -12.74 1.07
CA GLY A 268 11.75 -11.58 0.48
C GLY A 268 12.08 -10.26 1.17
N ALA A 269 12.77 -9.37 0.45
CA ALA A 269 12.94 -7.96 0.82
C ALA A 269 11.75 -7.11 0.37
N SER A 270 11.13 -7.47 -0.75
CA SER A 270 9.94 -6.84 -1.30
C SER A 270 8.74 -6.96 -0.37
N TYR A 271 7.80 -6.01 -0.45
CA TYR A 271 6.56 -6.12 0.34
C TYR A 271 5.59 -7.21 -0.19
N ARG A 272 5.75 -7.65 -1.42
CA ARG A 272 5.06 -8.80 -2.05
C ARG A 272 5.89 -9.37 -3.19
N GLY A 273 5.57 -10.56 -3.63
CA GLY A 273 6.23 -11.20 -4.78
C GLY A 273 6.03 -10.47 -6.11
N LYS A 274 6.94 -10.69 -7.05
CA LYS A 274 6.95 -10.14 -8.42
C LYS A 274 7.02 -8.60 -8.49
N VAL A 275 7.45 -7.94 -7.43
CA VAL A 275 7.62 -6.49 -7.39
C VAL A 275 8.93 -6.15 -6.70
N LYS A 276 9.77 -5.37 -7.37
CA LYS A 276 11.02 -4.85 -6.80
C LYS A 276 10.74 -3.56 -6.01
N GLU A 277 10.10 -3.69 -4.86
CA GLU A 277 9.66 -2.55 -4.05
C GLU A 277 9.62 -2.92 -2.55
N THR A 278 10.30 -2.13 -1.73
CA THR A 278 10.45 -2.38 -0.29
C THR A 278 9.61 -1.45 0.59
N ALA A 279 8.77 -0.59 -0.01
CA ALA A 279 7.97 0.36 0.75
C ALA A 279 7.12 -0.32 1.83
N PHE A 280 7.35 0.04 3.08
CA PHE A 280 6.70 -0.54 4.25
C PHE A 280 6.74 -2.08 4.29
N SER A 281 7.74 -2.70 3.67
CA SER A 281 7.89 -4.15 3.69
C SER A 281 8.08 -4.66 5.12
N GLY A 282 7.45 -5.81 5.40
CA GLY A 282 7.62 -6.52 6.67
C GLY A 282 9.05 -7.00 6.92
N VAL A 283 9.93 -6.98 5.92
CA VAL A 283 11.35 -7.35 6.10
C VAL A 283 12.03 -6.50 7.16
N PHE A 284 11.77 -5.17 7.17
CA PHE A 284 12.41 -4.26 8.13
C PHE A 284 12.09 -4.59 9.58
N PRO A 285 10.82 -4.62 10.02
CA PRO A 285 10.50 -4.99 11.40
C PRO A 285 10.88 -6.44 11.72
N THR A 286 10.81 -7.38 10.77
CA THR A 286 11.20 -8.77 11.00
C THR A 286 12.69 -8.90 11.26
N VAL A 287 13.54 -8.26 10.45
CA VAL A 287 15.00 -8.23 10.65
C VAL A 287 15.36 -7.56 11.97
N ASP A 288 14.73 -6.43 12.29
CA ASP A 288 14.99 -5.70 13.55
C ASP A 288 14.63 -6.55 14.78
N ILE A 289 13.50 -7.24 14.77
CA ILE A 289 13.07 -8.13 15.86
C ILE A 289 14.05 -9.29 16.04
N LEU A 290 14.43 -9.96 14.94
CA LEU A 290 15.40 -11.07 14.94
C LEU A 290 16.77 -10.61 15.44
N ALA A 291 17.26 -9.47 14.98
CA ALA A 291 18.53 -8.89 15.40
C ALA A 291 18.53 -8.54 16.91
N LYS A 292 17.43 -7.97 17.41
CA LYS A 292 17.25 -7.72 18.87
C LYS A 292 17.22 -8.99 19.69
N ALA A 293 16.75 -10.11 19.11
CA ALA A 293 16.83 -11.44 19.73
C ALA A 293 18.23 -12.08 19.63
N GLY A 294 19.20 -11.40 19.03
CA GLY A 294 20.59 -11.85 18.92
C GLY A 294 20.86 -12.84 17.76
N ALA A 295 19.93 -12.99 16.81
CA ALA A 295 20.13 -13.85 15.66
C ALA A 295 21.13 -13.27 14.64
N ASP A 296 21.88 -14.15 13.92
CA ASP A 296 22.63 -13.78 12.71
C ASP A 296 21.67 -13.77 11.52
N VAL A 297 21.15 -12.59 11.21
CA VAL A 297 20.07 -12.42 10.22
C VAL A 297 20.64 -12.11 8.86
N SER A 298 20.10 -12.75 7.85
CA SER A 298 20.36 -12.46 6.44
C SER A 298 19.06 -12.38 5.64
N VAL A 299 19.09 -11.74 4.48
CA VAL A 299 17.92 -11.53 3.63
C VAL A 299 18.19 -12.03 2.22
N HIS A 300 17.24 -12.72 1.64
CA HIS A 300 17.24 -13.10 0.22
C HIS A 300 16.03 -12.50 -0.48
N ASP A 301 16.22 -12.03 -1.71
CA ASP A 301 15.13 -11.65 -2.60
C ASP A 301 15.59 -11.86 -4.05
N PRO A 302 14.84 -12.58 -4.91
CA PRO A 302 15.29 -12.89 -6.27
C PRO A 302 15.38 -11.65 -7.18
N MET A 303 14.80 -10.51 -6.78
CA MET A 303 14.80 -9.28 -7.57
C MET A 303 15.87 -8.27 -7.16
N PHE A 304 16.57 -8.48 -6.04
CA PHE A 304 17.59 -7.58 -5.51
C PHE A 304 18.98 -8.20 -5.58
N THR A 305 19.97 -7.38 -5.93
CA THR A 305 21.38 -7.75 -5.83
C THR A 305 21.88 -7.56 -4.39
N ASP A 306 23.03 -8.20 -4.07
CA ASP A 306 23.70 -8.06 -2.77
C ASP A 306 24.00 -6.60 -2.44
N GLU A 307 24.43 -5.80 -3.44
CA GLU A 307 24.70 -4.38 -3.27
C GLU A 307 23.41 -3.60 -2.91
N GLU A 308 22.28 -3.92 -3.54
CA GLU A 308 21.00 -3.29 -3.26
C GLU A 308 20.49 -3.66 -1.87
N LEU A 309 20.59 -4.93 -1.47
CA LEU A 309 20.26 -5.36 -0.09
C LEU A 309 21.16 -4.68 0.94
N GLY A 310 22.46 -4.56 0.62
CA GLY A 310 23.43 -3.85 1.47
C GLY A 310 23.10 -2.36 1.67
N LYS A 311 22.49 -1.68 0.70
CA LYS A 311 22.02 -0.29 0.84
C LYS A 311 20.89 -0.14 1.87
N PHE A 312 20.11 -1.19 2.09
CA PHE A 312 19.11 -1.24 3.17
C PHE A 312 19.69 -1.69 4.52
N GLY A 313 20.99 -2.01 4.58
CA GLY A 313 21.65 -2.52 5.78
C GLY A 313 21.49 -4.03 5.98
N PHE A 314 20.99 -4.76 4.99
CA PHE A 314 20.83 -6.21 5.07
C PHE A 314 22.09 -6.95 4.63
N LYS A 315 22.39 -8.04 5.33
CA LYS A 315 23.35 -9.06 4.90
C LYS A 315 22.66 -9.95 3.86
N ALA A 316 23.21 -10.02 2.66
CA ALA A 316 22.65 -10.88 1.61
C ALA A 316 22.82 -12.36 1.98
N TYR A 317 21.80 -13.15 1.64
CA TYR A 317 21.81 -14.61 1.73
C TYR A 317 21.79 -15.22 0.34
N HIS A 318 22.54 -16.30 0.14
CA HIS A 318 22.51 -17.08 -1.09
C HIS A 318 21.88 -18.45 -0.83
N ILE A 319 20.95 -18.85 -1.69
CA ILE A 319 20.34 -20.18 -1.61
C ILE A 319 21.44 -21.24 -1.66
N GLY A 320 21.42 -22.16 -0.70
CA GLY A 320 22.48 -23.15 -0.48
C GLY A 320 23.40 -22.86 0.70
N ASP A 321 23.38 -21.65 1.27
CA ASP A 321 24.09 -21.34 2.51
C ASP A 321 23.38 -21.98 3.72
N PRO A 322 24.13 -22.43 4.76
CA PRO A 322 23.52 -23.08 5.91
C PRO A 322 22.76 -22.10 6.80
N VAL A 323 21.53 -22.49 7.21
CA VAL A 323 20.67 -21.74 8.13
C VAL A 323 20.04 -22.65 9.18
N ASP A 324 19.64 -22.08 10.33
CA ASP A 324 18.85 -22.76 11.36
C ASP A 324 17.35 -22.61 11.13
N GLY A 325 16.90 -21.49 10.52
CA GLY A 325 15.50 -21.19 10.27
C GLY A 325 15.29 -20.16 9.16
N ALA A 326 14.08 -20.13 8.63
CA ALA A 326 13.67 -19.20 7.59
C ALA A 326 12.29 -18.56 7.92
N LEU A 327 12.11 -17.29 7.58
CA LEU A 327 10.81 -16.62 7.59
C LEU A 327 10.47 -16.15 6.17
N LEU A 328 9.39 -16.64 5.60
CA LEU A 328 8.93 -16.27 4.26
C LEU A 328 8.06 -15.01 4.36
N GLN A 329 8.63 -13.90 3.87
CA GLN A 329 8.06 -12.56 3.98
C GLN A 329 7.35 -12.10 2.69
N ALA A 330 7.84 -12.49 1.51
CA ALA A 330 7.24 -12.13 0.24
C ALA A 330 6.92 -13.38 -0.60
N ASP A 331 5.79 -13.36 -1.29
CA ASP A 331 5.25 -14.46 -2.08
C ASP A 331 5.87 -14.53 -3.50
N HIS A 332 7.21 -14.54 -3.59
CA HIS A 332 7.87 -14.80 -4.86
C HIS A 332 7.63 -16.24 -5.31
N PRO A 333 7.29 -16.49 -6.59
CA PRO A 333 7.02 -17.85 -7.09
C PRO A 333 8.17 -18.83 -6.88
N GLU A 334 9.41 -18.33 -6.92
CA GLU A 334 10.63 -19.10 -6.73
C GLU A 334 10.68 -19.76 -5.35
N TYR A 335 10.04 -19.18 -4.35
CA TYR A 335 10.02 -19.74 -3.00
C TYR A 335 9.06 -20.93 -2.85
N ALA A 336 8.08 -21.08 -3.74
CA ALA A 336 7.23 -22.27 -3.76
C ALA A 336 7.97 -23.54 -4.23
N GLU A 337 9.11 -23.36 -4.91
CA GLU A 337 9.93 -24.46 -5.42
C GLU A 337 11.04 -24.86 -4.45
N LEU A 338 11.24 -24.13 -3.34
CA LEU A 338 12.28 -24.43 -2.37
C LEU A 338 12.01 -25.74 -1.62
N THR A 339 13.10 -26.41 -1.29
CA THR A 339 13.14 -27.67 -0.54
C THR A 339 14.17 -27.56 0.60
N PRO A 340 14.19 -28.50 1.55
CA PRO A 340 15.24 -28.51 2.59
C PRO A 340 16.68 -28.56 2.05
N ALA A 341 16.87 -29.06 0.86
CA ALA A 341 18.20 -29.12 0.24
C ALA A 341 18.74 -27.74 -0.17
N ASP A 342 17.84 -26.80 -0.43
CA ASP A 342 18.17 -25.42 -0.80
C ASP A 342 18.51 -24.55 0.43
N LEU A 343 18.14 -25.00 1.64
CA LEU A 343 18.35 -24.33 2.92
C LEU A 343 19.04 -25.30 3.92
N PRO A 344 20.31 -25.66 3.69
CA PRO A 344 21.01 -26.71 4.46
C PRO A 344 21.01 -26.40 5.97
N GLY A 345 20.59 -27.37 6.79
CA GLY A 345 20.56 -27.26 8.26
C GLY A 345 19.30 -26.64 8.83
N ILE A 346 18.35 -26.22 7.99
CA ILE A 346 17.07 -25.64 8.42
C ILE A 346 16.28 -26.60 9.32
N LYS A 347 15.72 -26.06 10.38
CA LYS A 347 14.87 -26.79 11.34
C LYS A 347 13.44 -26.27 11.34
N VAL A 348 13.24 -25.01 11.00
CA VAL A 348 11.93 -24.38 10.93
C VAL A 348 11.82 -23.41 9.75
N LEU A 349 10.70 -23.47 9.07
CA LEU A 349 10.27 -22.49 8.07
C LEU A 349 8.94 -21.88 8.55
N VAL A 350 8.93 -20.58 8.83
CA VAL A 350 7.68 -19.86 9.09
C VAL A 350 7.20 -19.24 7.78
N ASP A 351 6.15 -19.80 7.21
CA ASP A 351 5.53 -19.28 5.97
C ASP A 351 4.50 -18.20 6.31
N GLY A 352 4.92 -16.96 6.19
CA GLY A 352 4.08 -15.78 6.41
C GLY A 352 3.16 -15.42 5.24
N ARG A 353 3.13 -16.23 4.17
CA ARG A 353 2.41 -15.91 2.93
C ARG A 353 1.59 -17.07 2.35
N HIS A 354 1.66 -18.23 2.96
CA HIS A 354 1.04 -19.47 2.48
C HIS A 354 1.49 -19.82 1.04
N VAL A 355 2.79 -19.96 0.88
CA VAL A 355 3.45 -20.19 -0.43
C VAL A 355 3.93 -21.61 -0.58
N VAL A 356 4.49 -22.20 0.49
CA VAL A 356 5.11 -23.53 0.42
C VAL A 356 4.12 -24.65 0.65
N ASP A 357 4.40 -25.82 0.05
CA ASP A 357 3.70 -27.05 0.37
C ASP A 357 4.44 -27.75 1.53
N PRO A 358 3.88 -27.85 2.74
CA PRO A 358 4.54 -28.50 3.87
C PRO A 358 4.95 -29.94 3.61
N ALA A 359 4.26 -30.65 2.71
CA ALA A 359 4.53 -32.06 2.42
C ALA A 359 5.92 -32.32 1.80
N VAL A 360 6.55 -31.31 1.19
CA VAL A 360 7.89 -31.46 0.58
C VAL A 360 9.04 -31.20 1.55
N TRP A 361 8.75 -30.75 2.79
CA TRP A 361 9.76 -30.32 3.76
C TRP A 361 10.26 -31.41 4.71
N GLY A 362 9.66 -32.62 4.67
CA GLY A 362 10.13 -33.77 5.45
C GLY A 362 10.13 -33.53 6.96
N ASP A 363 11.32 -33.61 7.58
CA ASP A 363 11.48 -33.42 9.03
C ASP A 363 11.63 -31.95 9.46
N VAL A 364 11.57 -30.99 8.54
CA VAL A 364 11.60 -29.55 8.85
C VAL A 364 10.23 -29.12 9.33
N GLU A 365 10.19 -28.44 10.48
CA GLU A 365 8.94 -27.84 10.97
C GLU A 365 8.49 -26.71 10.05
N VAL A 366 7.34 -26.82 9.42
CA VAL A 366 6.75 -25.77 8.59
C VAL A 366 5.54 -25.19 9.31
N ILE A 367 5.64 -23.93 9.67
CA ILE A 367 4.55 -23.21 10.35
C ILE A 367 3.97 -22.20 9.36
N VAL A 368 2.78 -22.47 8.83
CA VAL A 368 2.05 -21.55 7.98
C VAL A 368 1.20 -20.64 8.86
N VAL A 369 1.29 -19.32 8.66
CA VAL A 369 0.50 -18.36 9.46
C VAL A 369 -0.99 -18.59 9.27
N GLY A 370 -1.66 -19.05 10.33
CA GLY A 370 -3.10 -19.34 10.34
C GLY A 370 -3.48 -20.77 9.98
N ASP A 371 -2.52 -21.61 9.64
CA ASP A 371 -2.73 -23.04 9.56
C ASP A 371 -2.57 -23.64 10.98
N GLY A 372 -3.55 -24.39 11.42
CA GLY A 372 -3.52 -25.08 12.71
C GLY A 372 -3.00 -26.50 12.61
N GLU A 373 -2.57 -26.93 11.43
CA GLU A 373 -1.99 -28.27 11.18
C GLU A 373 -0.47 -28.22 11.45
N ALA A 374 -0.05 -27.89 12.67
CA ALA A 374 1.34 -27.98 13.11
C ALA A 374 1.54 -29.20 14.00
#